data_5eb914eba0297e99511e56ef4464b6ac
#
_entry.id   5eb914eba0297e99511e56ef4464b6ac
#
_cell.length_a   1.000
_cell.length_b   1.000
_cell.length_c   1.000
_cell.angle_alpha   90.00
_cell.angle_beta   90.00
_cell.angle_gamma   90.00
#
_symmetry.space_group_name_H-M   'P 1'
#
loop_
_entity.id
_entity.type
_entity.pdbx_description
1 polymer ?
#
loop_
_entity_poly.entity_id
_entity_poly.type
_entity_poly.pdbx_seq_one_letter_code
_entity_poly.pdbx_strand_id
1 'polypeptide(L)'
;MAQQPPAATGPAAPGGAVGGWTDPFRGYNFKLEIQGVTAGHFTECTGLGIKVDAIRYREAGGTGVVHRVPGQVDYGDVTLSYGLTQTHELFDWFMTAVAGTPQRKNVSILMLDSAGVNEVLRWDLINAWPSAWRGAPLDALGQEIAIESITLVFESLHRA
;
A
#
# COMPACT_ATOMS: atom_id res chain seq x y z
N MET A 1 -36.45 -67.27 0.64
CA MET A 1 -35.43 -66.59 1.43
C MET A 1 -34.15 -66.51 0.59
N ALA A 2 -33.95 -65.42 -0.08
CA ALA A 2 -32.75 -65.17 -0.87
C ALA A 2 -31.86 -64.14 -0.11
N GLN A 3 -30.69 -64.58 0.24
CA GLN A 3 -29.71 -63.82 1.02
C GLN A 3 -28.91 -62.92 0.06
N GLN A 4 -28.95 -61.63 0.31
CA GLN A 4 -28.23 -60.62 -0.45
C GLN A 4 -26.75 -60.59 -0.04
N PRO A 5 -25.79 -60.59 -0.95
CA PRO A 5 -24.38 -60.52 -0.62
C PRO A 5 -23.99 -59.13 -0.14
N PRO A 6 -22.97 -59.02 0.74
CA PRO A 6 -22.53 -57.73 1.29
C PRO A 6 -21.80 -56.88 0.23
N ALA A 7 -22.08 -55.59 0.25
CA ALA A 7 -21.46 -54.58 -0.59
C ALA A 7 -19.96 -54.50 -0.29
N ALA A 8 -19.14 -54.59 -1.32
CA ALA A 8 -17.69 -54.37 -1.23
C ALA A 8 -17.38 -52.91 -0.97
N THR A 9 -16.78 -52.62 0.19
CA THR A 9 -16.22 -51.34 0.53
C THR A 9 -14.90 -51.18 -0.21
N GLY A 10 -14.93 -50.44 -1.30
CA GLY A 10 -13.68 -50.00 -1.98
C GLY A 10 -12.91 -48.98 -1.15
N PRO A 11 -11.60 -48.96 -1.21
CA PRO A 11 -10.80 -47.97 -0.48
C PRO A 11 -11.10 -46.57 -1.02
N ALA A 12 -11.41 -45.66 -0.10
CA ALA A 12 -11.55 -44.26 -0.39
C ALA A 12 -10.21 -43.73 -0.97
N ALA A 13 -10.25 -43.13 -2.14
CA ALA A 13 -9.13 -42.41 -2.72
C ALA A 13 -8.72 -41.27 -1.76
N PRO A 14 -7.41 -41.05 -1.54
CA PRO A 14 -6.97 -39.91 -0.77
C PRO A 14 -7.34 -38.66 -1.56
N GLY A 15 -8.31 -37.90 -1.05
CA GLY A 15 -8.62 -36.58 -1.54
C GLY A 15 -7.37 -35.71 -1.38
N GLY A 16 -6.67 -35.49 -2.50
CA GLY A 16 -5.60 -34.50 -2.54
C GLY A 16 -6.17 -33.19 -2.07
N ALA A 17 -5.61 -32.63 -0.99
CA ALA A 17 -5.88 -31.27 -0.57
C ALA A 17 -5.52 -30.37 -1.75
N VAL A 18 -6.53 -29.91 -2.46
CA VAL A 18 -6.39 -28.84 -3.45
C VAL A 18 -5.88 -27.66 -2.61
N GLY A 19 -4.64 -27.21 -2.86
CA GLY A 19 -4.03 -26.11 -2.14
C GLY A 19 -5.05 -24.99 -2.03
N GLY A 20 -5.34 -24.58 -0.79
CA GLY A 20 -6.38 -23.59 -0.54
C GLY A 20 -6.12 -22.35 -1.35
N TRP A 21 -6.96 -22.09 -2.35
CA TRP A 21 -6.94 -20.85 -3.09
C TRP A 21 -7.30 -19.72 -2.12
N THR A 22 -6.37 -18.78 -1.94
CA THR A 22 -6.62 -17.57 -1.15
C THR A 22 -6.82 -16.43 -2.14
N ASP A 23 -8.02 -15.85 -2.15
CA ASP A 23 -8.30 -14.69 -2.98
C ASP A 23 -7.42 -13.51 -2.57
N PRO A 24 -6.86 -12.77 -3.54
CA PRO A 24 -6.11 -11.56 -3.23
C PRO A 24 -7.04 -10.49 -2.63
N PHE A 25 -6.48 -9.68 -1.75
CA PHE A 25 -7.23 -8.58 -1.14
C PHE A 25 -7.65 -7.55 -2.18
N ARG A 26 -8.83 -6.98 -1.98
CA ARG A 26 -9.39 -5.97 -2.88
C ARG A 26 -8.80 -4.59 -2.53
N GLY A 27 -8.21 -3.93 -3.53
CA GLY A 27 -7.51 -2.65 -3.34
C GLY A 27 -8.39 -1.46 -2.95
N TYR A 28 -9.72 -1.61 -2.89
CA TYR A 28 -10.61 -0.52 -2.49
C TYR A 28 -10.95 -0.50 -0.98
N ASN A 29 -10.64 -1.56 -0.24
CA ASN A 29 -10.87 -1.64 1.20
C ASN A 29 -9.61 -1.22 1.95
N PHE A 30 -9.31 0.08 1.96
CA PHE A 30 -8.18 0.59 2.72
C PHE A 30 -8.59 1.81 3.56
N LYS A 31 -7.86 2.03 4.64
CA LYS A 31 -8.01 3.15 5.56
C LYS A 31 -6.65 3.80 5.77
N LEU A 32 -6.63 5.11 5.89
CA LEU A 32 -5.45 5.85 6.29
C LEU A 32 -5.61 6.40 7.71
N GLU A 33 -4.55 6.28 8.48
CA GLU A 33 -4.41 6.91 9.78
C GLU A 33 -3.17 7.80 9.77
N ILE A 34 -3.37 9.09 9.97
CA ILE A 34 -2.30 10.08 10.04
C ILE A 34 -2.26 10.59 11.48
N GLN A 35 -1.11 10.54 12.12
CA GLN A 35 -0.94 10.97 13.49
C GLN A 35 -1.35 12.45 13.65
N GLY A 36 -2.34 12.70 14.51
CA GLY A 36 -2.86 14.04 14.81
C GLY A 36 -3.69 14.68 13.69
N VAL A 37 -4.03 13.92 12.65
CA VAL A 37 -5.00 14.30 11.61
C VAL A 37 -6.06 13.22 11.57
N THR A 38 -7.32 13.61 11.63
CA THR A 38 -8.43 12.65 11.51
C THR A 38 -8.36 11.97 10.13
N ALA A 39 -8.40 10.65 10.12
CA ALA A 39 -8.41 9.88 8.87
C ALA A 39 -9.55 10.34 7.96
N GLY A 40 -9.20 10.99 6.87
CA GLY A 40 -10.16 11.40 5.85
C GLY A 40 -10.59 10.23 4.97
N HIS A 41 -11.64 10.43 4.21
CA HIS A 41 -12.04 9.49 3.16
C HIS A 41 -11.12 9.68 1.95
N PHE A 42 -10.14 8.80 1.83
CA PHE A 42 -9.26 8.77 0.66
C PHE A 42 -9.85 7.85 -0.41
N THR A 43 -9.72 8.28 -1.66
CA THR A 43 -10.23 7.53 -2.81
C THR A 43 -9.16 6.67 -3.45
N GLU A 44 -7.91 7.07 -3.32
CA GLU A 44 -6.78 6.40 -3.95
C GLU A 44 -5.49 6.59 -3.16
N CYS A 45 -4.65 5.55 -3.15
CA CYS A 45 -3.30 5.57 -2.60
C CYS A 45 -2.37 4.89 -3.61
N THR A 46 -1.39 5.61 -4.12
CA THR A 46 -0.44 5.13 -5.13
C THR A 46 1.01 5.42 -4.74
N GLY A 47 1.96 4.77 -5.40
CA GLY A 47 3.39 5.05 -5.25
C GLY A 47 4.08 4.32 -4.11
N LEU A 48 3.37 3.49 -3.34
CA LEU A 48 3.98 2.72 -2.26
C LEU A 48 5.01 1.72 -2.82
N GLY A 49 6.28 1.94 -2.54
CA GLY A 49 7.35 1.10 -3.06
C GLY A 49 8.69 1.34 -2.38
N ILE A 50 9.55 0.33 -2.48
CA ILE A 50 10.95 0.37 -2.03
C ILE A 50 11.80 -0.14 -3.17
N LYS A 51 12.89 0.55 -3.47
CA LYS A 51 13.88 0.16 -4.45
C LYS A 51 15.26 0.11 -3.79
N VAL A 52 16.02 -0.91 -4.14
CA VAL A 52 17.43 -1.03 -3.77
C VAL A 52 18.23 -1.01 -5.06
N ASP A 53 19.16 -0.08 -5.18
CA ASP A 53 20.04 0.00 -6.34
C ASP A 53 21.00 -1.18 -6.34
N ALA A 54 21.24 -1.77 -7.53
CA ALA A 54 22.19 -2.85 -7.71
C ALA A 54 23.52 -2.29 -8.25
N ILE A 55 24.55 -2.33 -7.44
CA ILE A 55 25.91 -1.94 -7.83
C ILE A 55 26.55 -3.12 -8.55
N ARG A 56 27.07 -2.88 -9.75
CA ARG A 56 27.82 -3.89 -10.51
C ARG A 56 29.28 -3.85 -10.10
N TYR A 57 29.77 -4.97 -9.64
CA TYR A 57 31.17 -5.16 -9.27
C TYR A 57 31.82 -6.25 -10.13
N ARG A 58 32.97 -5.94 -10.72
CA ARG A 58 33.79 -6.89 -11.49
C ARG A 58 35.19 -6.93 -10.92
N GLU A 59 35.67 -8.10 -10.58
CA GLU A 59 37.06 -8.29 -10.17
C GLU A 59 37.99 -8.25 -11.39
N ALA A 60 39.10 -7.51 -11.28
CA ALA A 60 40.15 -7.50 -12.27
C ALA A 60 40.89 -8.85 -12.26
N GLY A 61 40.89 -9.56 -13.39
CA GLY A 61 41.52 -10.87 -13.51
C GLY A 61 40.62 -12.07 -13.24
N GLY A 62 39.37 -11.87 -12.91
CA GLY A 62 38.38 -12.95 -12.73
C GLY A 62 37.78 -13.48 -14.04
N THR A 63 37.03 -14.57 -13.96
CA THR A 63 36.39 -15.31 -15.05
C THR A 63 35.22 -14.56 -15.75
N GLY A 64 35.20 -13.25 -15.71
CA GLY A 64 34.18 -12.41 -16.39
C GLY A 64 32.81 -12.35 -15.70
N VAL A 65 32.67 -12.93 -14.51
CA VAL A 65 31.44 -12.84 -13.71
C VAL A 65 31.27 -11.46 -13.15
N VAL A 66 30.11 -10.84 -13.40
CA VAL A 66 29.73 -9.55 -12.80
C VAL A 66 28.88 -9.83 -11.57
N HIS A 67 29.42 -9.49 -10.41
CA HIS A 67 28.67 -9.56 -9.16
C HIS A 67 27.76 -8.34 -9.03
N ARG A 68 26.58 -8.52 -8.43
CA ARG A 68 25.64 -7.44 -8.10
C ARG A 68 25.56 -7.32 -6.58
N VAL A 69 25.91 -6.16 -6.09
CA VAL A 69 25.92 -5.84 -4.65
C VAL A 69 24.78 -4.86 -4.35
N PRO A 70 24.03 -5.05 -3.26
CA PRO A 70 23.01 -4.08 -2.86
C PRO A 70 23.64 -2.71 -2.60
N GLY A 71 23.07 -1.68 -3.17
CA GLY A 71 23.47 -0.30 -3.01
C GLY A 71 22.51 0.48 -2.12
N GLN A 72 22.20 1.71 -2.51
CA GLN A 72 21.34 2.60 -1.76
C GLN A 72 19.87 2.16 -1.82
N VAL A 73 19.18 2.31 -0.69
CA VAL A 73 17.73 2.10 -0.58
C VAL A 73 17.03 3.42 -0.88
N ASP A 74 16.02 3.37 -1.75
CA ASP A 74 15.17 4.49 -2.11
C ASP A 74 13.71 4.12 -1.88
N TYR A 75 12.96 5.02 -1.23
CA TYR A 75 11.54 4.86 -0.94
C TYR A 75 10.73 5.67 -1.94
N GLY A 76 9.71 5.04 -2.54
CA GLY A 76 8.82 5.72 -3.47
C GLY A 76 7.93 6.74 -2.75
N ASP A 77 7.62 7.84 -3.44
CA ASP A 77 6.69 8.85 -2.93
C ASP A 77 5.26 8.31 -2.97
N VAL A 78 4.53 8.48 -1.89
CA VAL A 78 3.13 8.04 -1.78
C VAL A 78 2.20 9.19 -2.10
N THR A 79 1.35 9.01 -3.10
CA THR A 79 0.32 10.00 -3.47
C THR A 79 -1.05 9.52 -2.99
N LEU A 80 -1.71 10.38 -2.25
CA LEU A 80 -3.03 10.18 -1.70
C LEU A 80 -4.02 11.11 -2.39
N SER A 81 -5.10 10.57 -2.92
CA SER A 81 -6.19 11.33 -3.53
C SER A 81 -7.42 11.32 -2.64
N TYR A 82 -8.08 12.44 -2.50
CA TYR A 82 -9.26 12.60 -1.66
C TYR A 82 -10.24 13.62 -2.26
N GLY A 83 -11.53 13.46 -1.95
CA GLY A 83 -12.54 14.43 -2.36
C GLY A 83 -12.37 15.77 -1.67
N LEU A 84 -12.61 16.85 -2.40
CA LEU A 84 -12.57 18.21 -1.83
C LEU A 84 -13.61 18.34 -0.71
N THR A 85 -13.15 18.72 0.47
CA THR A 85 -13.97 18.92 1.67
C THR A 85 -13.69 20.28 2.31
N GLN A 86 -14.47 20.64 3.30
CA GLN A 86 -14.23 21.87 4.06
C GLN A 86 -13.09 21.74 5.09
N THR A 87 -12.52 20.55 5.24
CA THR A 87 -11.44 20.27 6.19
C THR A 87 -10.11 20.73 5.60
N HIS A 88 -9.39 21.58 6.34
CA HIS A 88 -8.11 22.16 5.88
C HIS A 88 -6.87 21.46 6.46
N GLU A 89 -7.03 20.42 7.25
CA GLU A 89 -5.95 19.81 8.03
C GLU A 89 -4.77 19.34 7.17
N LEU A 90 -5.04 18.71 6.02
CA LEU A 90 -3.99 18.23 5.10
C LEU A 90 -3.28 19.38 4.40
N PHE A 91 -4.03 20.40 4.02
CA PHE A 91 -3.45 21.60 3.42
C PHE A 91 -2.60 22.39 4.42
N ASP A 92 -3.08 22.56 5.66
CA ASP A 92 -2.32 23.21 6.73
C ASP A 92 -1.04 22.44 7.04
N TRP A 93 -1.11 21.12 7.03
CA TRP A 93 0.08 20.27 7.18
C TRP A 93 1.09 20.50 6.05
N PHE A 94 0.62 20.56 4.80
CA PHE A 94 1.47 20.90 3.66
C PHE A 94 2.10 22.29 3.79
N MET A 95 1.36 23.26 4.28
CA MET A 95 1.85 24.64 4.48
C MET A 95 3.01 24.70 5.48
N THR A 96 3.13 23.78 6.40
CA THR A 96 4.30 23.68 7.29
C THR A 96 5.58 23.40 6.51
N ALA A 97 5.51 22.57 5.46
CA ALA A 97 6.63 22.30 4.57
C ALA A 97 6.97 23.53 3.70
N VAL A 98 5.96 24.25 3.21
CA VAL A 98 6.14 25.51 2.46
C VAL A 98 6.83 26.57 3.31
N ALA A 99 6.51 26.65 4.60
CA ALA A 99 7.13 27.55 5.55
C ALA A 99 8.58 27.17 5.94
N GLY A 100 9.11 26.04 5.44
CA GLY A 100 10.47 25.56 5.74
C GLY A 100 10.58 24.79 7.06
N THR A 101 9.47 24.51 7.74
CA THR A 101 9.43 23.76 9.00
C THR A 101 8.45 22.57 8.88
N PRO A 102 8.76 21.57 8.04
CA PRO A 102 7.83 20.46 7.81
C PRO A 102 7.58 19.69 9.09
N GLN A 103 6.32 19.54 9.46
CA GLN A 103 5.91 18.67 10.54
C GLN A 103 5.95 17.22 10.04
N ARG A 104 6.79 16.42 10.68
CA ARG A 104 6.88 14.98 10.38
C ARG A 104 5.85 14.23 11.19
N LYS A 105 5.08 13.37 10.54
CA LYS A 105 4.04 12.54 11.16
C LYS A 105 4.20 11.11 10.70
N ASN A 106 3.80 10.16 11.53
CA ASN A 106 3.68 8.78 11.12
C ASN A 106 2.33 8.58 10.44
N VAL A 107 2.37 7.90 9.30
CA VAL A 107 1.19 7.59 8.48
C VAL A 107 1.06 6.09 8.39
N SER A 108 -0.10 5.56 8.70
CA SER A 108 -0.39 4.13 8.56
C SER A 108 -1.43 3.92 7.46
N ILE A 109 -1.11 3.05 6.53
CA ILE A 109 -2.01 2.58 5.49
C ILE A 109 -2.47 1.18 5.91
N LEU A 110 -3.76 1.03 6.13
CA LEU A 110 -4.37 -0.20 6.60
C LEU A 110 -5.23 -0.80 5.50
N MET A 111 -4.98 -2.04 5.16
CA MET A 111 -5.86 -2.80 4.29
C MET A 111 -6.84 -3.59 5.14
N LEU A 112 -8.13 -3.47 4.80
CA LEU A 112 -9.21 -4.14 5.51
C LEU A 112 -9.61 -5.41 4.77
N ASP A 113 -10.27 -6.31 5.50
CA ASP A 113 -10.86 -7.52 4.94
C ASP A 113 -11.99 -7.20 3.95
N SER A 114 -12.55 -8.22 3.31
CA SER A 114 -13.66 -8.06 2.37
C SER A 114 -14.93 -7.49 2.99
N ALA A 115 -15.09 -7.59 4.31
CA ALA A 115 -16.17 -6.99 5.07
C ALA A 115 -15.91 -5.52 5.45
N GLY A 116 -14.67 -5.03 5.27
CA GLY A 116 -14.27 -3.66 5.60
C GLY A 116 -14.17 -3.39 7.11
N VAL A 117 -14.00 -4.41 7.93
CA VAL A 117 -14.04 -4.31 9.40
C VAL A 117 -12.69 -4.59 10.04
N ASN A 118 -12.03 -5.68 9.64
CA ASN A 118 -10.80 -6.13 10.26
C ASN A 118 -9.58 -5.71 9.45
N GLU A 119 -8.55 -5.27 10.13
CA GLU A 119 -7.24 -4.98 9.57
C GLU A 119 -6.53 -6.29 9.19
N VAL A 120 -6.11 -6.39 7.94
CA VAL A 120 -5.44 -7.58 7.39
C VAL A 120 -3.97 -7.33 7.11
N LEU A 121 -3.65 -6.13 6.65
CA LEU A 121 -2.29 -5.69 6.35
C LEU A 121 -2.12 -4.23 6.76
N ARG A 122 -0.90 -3.90 7.18
CA ARG A 122 -0.54 -2.55 7.60
C ARG A 122 0.81 -2.16 7.03
N TRP A 123 0.90 -0.94 6.55
CA TRP A 123 2.15 -0.28 6.18
C TRP A 123 2.29 1.00 6.99
N ASP A 124 3.38 1.12 7.72
CA ASP A 124 3.69 2.30 8.51
C ASP A 124 4.80 3.10 7.81
N LEU A 125 4.47 4.33 7.44
CA LEU A 125 5.39 5.32 6.90
C LEU A 125 5.91 6.16 8.05
N ILE A 126 7.20 6.07 8.32
CA ILE A 126 7.82 6.76 9.45
C ILE A 126 8.40 8.09 9.01
N ASN A 127 8.20 9.11 9.82
CA ASN A 127 8.66 10.48 9.56
C ASN A 127 8.21 11.01 8.20
N ALA A 128 6.96 10.78 7.85
CA ALA A 128 6.37 11.28 6.63
C ALA A 128 6.04 12.77 6.73
N TRP A 129 6.22 13.47 5.63
CA TRP A 129 5.83 14.86 5.45
C TRP A 129 5.38 15.11 4.02
N PRO A 130 4.47 16.05 3.77
CA PRO A 130 3.96 16.31 2.43
C PRO A 130 4.98 17.11 1.61
N SER A 131 5.35 16.57 0.45
CA SER A 131 6.27 17.20 -0.50
C SER A 131 5.56 17.97 -1.60
N ALA A 132 4.35 17.58 -1.95
CA ALA A 132 3.56 18.22 -2.99
C ALA A 132 2.07 18.16 -2.65
N TRP A 133 1.35 19.19 -3.06
CA TRP A 133 -0.10 19.25 -3.02
C TRP A 133 -0.62 19.69 -4.38
N ARG A 134 -1.69 19.07 -4.82
CA ARG A 134 -2.36 19.41 -6.08
C ARG A 134 -3.84 19.63 -5.82
N GLY A 135 -4.31 20.83 -6.10
CA GLY A 135 -5.72 21.17 -6.01
C GLY A 135 -6.56 20.45 -7.07
N ALA A 136 -7.84 20.32 -6.78
CA ALA A 136 -8.79 19.75 -7.70
C ALA A 136 -8.95 20.62 -8.96
N PRO A 137 -9.04 20.03 -10.16
CA PRO A 137 -9.47 20.76 -11.35
C PRO A 137 -10.91 21.20 -11.17
N LEU A 138 -11.17 22.47 -11.45
CA LEU A 138 -12.52 23.07 -11.35
C LEU A 138 -13.03 23.37 -12.74
N ASP A 139 -14.08 22.67 -13.17
CA ASP A 139 -14.78 22.86 -14.44
C ASP A 139 -16.27 23.07 -14.20
N ALA A 140 -16.78 24.26 -14.54
CA ALA A 140 -18.18 24.62 -14.36
C ALA A 140 -19.15 23.83 -15.24
N LEU A 141 -18.65 23.24 -16.33
CA LEU A 141 -19.41 22.38 -17.25
C LEU A 141 -19.21 20.89 -16.99
N GLY A 142 -18.23 20.54 -16.16
CA GLY A 142 -17.92 19.17 -15.81
C GLY A 142 -18.90 18.60 -14.78
N GLN A 143 -19.08 17.27 -14.81
CA GLN A 143 -19.91 16.51 -13.87
C GLN A 143 -19.06 15.65 -12.91
N GLU A 144 -17.75 15.88 -12.89
CA GLU A 144 -16.81 15.10 -12.09
C GLU A 144 -16.71 15.63 -10.65
N ILE A 145 -16.45 14.73 -9.73
CA ILE A 145 -16.17 15.09 -8.33
C ILE A 145 -14.79 15.74 -8.27
N ALA A 146 -14.69 16.87 -7.58
CA ALA A 146 -13.41 17.55 -7.35
C ALA A 146 -12.52 16.71 -6.41
N ILE A 147 -11.37 16.26 -6.93
CA ILE A 147 -10.41 15.43 -6.19
C ILE A 147 -9.09 16.19 -6.07
N GLU A 148 -8.63 16.32 -4.83
CA GLU A 148 -7.31 16.82 -4.50
C GLU A 148 -6.33 15.67 -4.25
N SER A 149 -5.05 15.94 -4.39
CA SER A 149 -4.02 14.98 -4.05
C SER A 149 -2.89 15.60 -3.25
N ILE A 150 -2.33 14.82 -2.35
CA ILE A 150 -1.17 15.16 -1.55
C ILE A 150 -0.13 14.05 -1.72
N THR A 151 1.12 14.44 -1.95
CA THR A 151 2.24 13.51 -2.08
C THR A 151 3.07 13.55 -0.81
N LEU A 152 3.30 12.39 -0.23
CA LEU A 152 4.08 12.22 0.99
C LEU A 152 5.42 11.58 0.65
N VAL A 153 6.46 12.08 1.28
CA VAL A 153 7.78 11.45 1.35
C VAL A 153 8.03 11.01 2.79
N PHE A 154 8.80 9.97 2.98
CA PHE A 154 9.04 9.36 4.30
C PHE A 154 10.44 8.76 4.37
N GLU A 155 10.92 8.51 5.59
CA GLU A 155 12.30 8.03 5.83
C GLU A 155 12.40 6.51 5.88
N SER A 156 11.35 5.83 6.32
CA SER A 156 11.31 4.36 6.35
C SER A 156 9.89 3.82 6.21
N LEU A 157 9.80 2.57 5.74
CA LEU A 157 8.57 1.82 5.56
C LEU A 157 8.64 0.50 6.33
N HIS A 158 7.63 0.24 7.14
CA HIS A 158 7.45 -1.03 7.81
C HIS A 158 6.13 -1.66 7.35
N ARG A 159 6.17 -2.96 7.13
CA ARG A 159 4.98 -3.77 6.82
C ARG A 159 4.73 -4.74 7.97
N ALA A 160 3.58 -4.63 8.57
CA ALA A 160 3.12 -5.56 9.60
C ALA A 160 2.06 -6.52 9.03
#